data_a54d618a4fda5aff560c8dd619e2f2eb
#
_entry.id   a54d618a4fda5aff560c8dd619e2f2eb
#
_cell.length_a   1.000
_cell.length_b   1.000
_cell.length_c   1.000
_cell.angle_alpha   90.00
_cell.angle_beta   90.00
_cell.angle_gamma   90.00
#
_symmetry.space_group_name_H-M   'P 1'
#
loop_
_entity.id
_entity.type
_entity.pdbx_description
1 polymer ?
#
loop_
_entity_poly.entity_id
_entity_poly.type
_entity_poly.pdbx_seq_one_letter_code
_entity_poly.pdbx_strand_id
1 'polypeptide(L)'
;MGKQDNIYESGNLSGLPFAFNEEVTEVFEDMIDRSVPGYKTSLSLISLFASQYYQEGTNCYDLGCSLGASSLSVLKSVPSARVIGIDNSKAMIEECLSRFEMLIKNQSLSFLCEDIMKSELRNASIITVNYLVQFLDLAQRDNLFKKIHKALLPGGILLMSEKVHYDNSYESNRIFKTHHKFKSENGYSQLEISGKRDSLEGVLITESEDDHFLRGRRVGFERSAKVLSNLNFRTLIFFK
;
A
#
# COMPACT_ATOMS: atom_id res chain seq x y z
N MET A 1 5.78 2.08 -20.92
CA MET A 1 6.05 3.19 -19.99
C MET A 1 4.70 3.84 -19.69
N GLY A 2 4.31 3.94 -18.42
CA GLY A 2 3.11 4.68 -18.04
C GLY A 2 3.21 6.16 -18.40
N LYS A 3 2.06 6.85 -18.42
CA LYS A 3 2.04 8.30 -18.62
C LYS A 3 2.72 9.00 -17.44
N GLN A 4 3.31 10.17 -17.70
CA GLN A 4 3.90 11.01 -16.66
C GLN A 4 2.78 11.64 -15.82
N ASP A 5 2.96 11.66 -14.49
CA ASP A 5 2.04 12.35 -13.58
C ASP A 5 2.20 13.87 -13.69
N ASN A 6 1.21 14.49 -14.29
CA ASN A 6 1.06 15.94 -14.44
C ASN A 6 -0.33 16.43 -14.01
N ILE A 7 -1.04 15.63 -13.22
CA ILE A 7 -2.44 15.90 -12.79
C ILE A 7 -2.58 17.29 -12.14
N TYR A 8 -1.57 17.72 -11.37
CA TYR A 8 -1.59 19.00 -10.66
C TYR A 8 -0.79 20.10 -11.36
N GLU A 9 -0.30 19.89 -12.59
CA GLU A 9 0.53 20.86 -13.32
C GLU A 9 -0.22 22.17 -13.61
N SER A 10 -1.49 22.06 -13.99
CA SER A 10 -2.34 23.22 -14.32
C SER A 10 -2.92 23.95 -13.10
N GLY A 11 -2.83 23.40 -11.89
CA GLY A 11 -3.48 23.91 -10.68
C GLY A 11 -5.00 23.76 -10.64
N ASN A 12 -5.64 23.24 -11.69
CA ASN A 12 -7.11 23.15 -11.81
C ASN A 12 -7.78 22.21 -10.81
N LEU A 13 -7.04 21.24 -10.25
CA LEU A 13 -7.53 20.28 -9.24
C LEU A 13 -7.18 20.67 -7.81
N SER A 14 -6.60 21.85 -7.62
CA SER A 14 -6.30 22.38 -6.29
C SER A 14 -7.59 22.56 -5.48
N GLY A 15 -7.66 21.88 -4.32
CA GLY A 15 -8.84 21.93 -3.45
C GLY A 15 -9.89 20.83 -3.66
N LEU A 16 -9.74 19.96 -4.67
CA LEU A 16 -10.57 18.75 -4.77
C LEU A 16 -9.93 17.61 -3.97
N PRO A 17 -10.72 16.81 -3.23
CA PRO A 17 -10.20 15.64 -2.52
C PRO A 17 -9.56 14.63 -3.47
N PHE A 18 -8.44 14.05 -3.07
CA PHE A 18 -7.77 13.02 -3.84
C PHE A 18 -8.67 11.77 -3.98
N ALA A 19 -8.78 11.26 -5.20
CA ALA A 19 -9.55 10.04 -5.50
C ALA A 19 -8.76 9.13 -6.46
N PHE A 20 -8.84 7.83 -6.26
CA PHE A 20 -8.26 6.81 -7.14
C PHE A 20 -9.17 6.57 -8.36
N ASN A 21 -9.31 7.60 -9.21
CA ASN A 21 -10.12 7.61 -10.43
C ASN A 21 -9.32 7.18 -11.68
N GLU A 22 -9.93 7.28 -12.86
CA GLU A 22 -9.30 6.93 -14.14
C GLU A 22 -8.04 7.77 -14.43
N GLU A 23 -8.08 9.08 -14.17
CA GLU A 23 -6.94 9.98 -14.40
C GLU A 23 -5.72 9.58 -13.54
N VAL A 24 -5.97 9.28 -12.25
CA VAL A 24 -4.92 8.79 -11.33
C VAL A 24 -4.42 7.42 -11.77
N THR A 25 -5.30 6.52 -12.22
CA THR A 25 -4.93 5.17 -12.69
C THR A 25 -3.91 5.22 -13.82
N GLU A 26 -4.09 6.12 -14.78
CA GLU A 26 -3.20 6.27 -15.95
C GLU A 26 -1.76 6.67 -15.59
N VAL A 27 -1.57 7.42 -14.53
CA VAL A 27 -0.26 7.97 -14.10
C VAL A 27 0.26 7.39 -12.79
N PHE A 28 -0.46 6.44 -12.19
CA PHE A 28 -0.20 5.96 -10.82
C PHE A 28 1.20 5.42 -10.63
N GLU A 29 1.75 4.69 -11.60
CA GLU A 29 3.10 4.13 -11.49
C GLU A 29 4.17 5.23 -11.41
N ASP A 30 4.08 6.24 -12.26
CA ASP A 30 4.96 7.41 -12.24
C ASP A 30 4.76 8.22 -10.96
N MET A 31 3.48 8.42 -10.58
CA MET A 31 3.10 9.13 -9.37
C MET A 31 3.73 8.53 -8.12
N ILE A 32 3.66 7.21 -7.95
CA ILE A 32 4.16 6.55 -6.76
C ILE A 32 5.69 6.47 -6.76
N ASP A 33 6.32 6.22 -7.90
CA ASP A 33 7.78 6.16 -8.06
C ASP A 33 8.44 7.50 -7.73
N ARG A 34 7.85 8.61 -8.16
CA ARG A 34 8.32 9.97 -7.91
C ARG A 34 7.95 10.54 -6.53
N SER A 35 6.94 9.97 -5.85
CA SER A 35 6.43 10.50 -4.58
C SER A 35 6.80 9.69 -3.35
N VAL A 36 7.10 8.38 -3.49
CA VAL A 36 7.30 7.47 -2.35
C VAL A 36 8.74 6.96 -2.32
N PRO A 37 9.60 7.53 -1.47
CA PRO A 37 10.98 7.08 -1.35
C PRO A 37 11.04 5.63 -0.87
N GLY A 38 11.76 4.79 -1.63
CA GLY A 38 11.95 3.37 -1.31
C GLY A 38 10.79 2.46 -1.72
N TYR A 39 9.84 2.91 -2.55
CA TYR A 39 8.74 2.08 -3.02
C TYR A 39 9.20 0.76 -3.67
N LYS A 40 10.16 0.81 -4.58
CA LYS A 40 10.73 -0.39 -5.23
C LYS A 40 11.40 -1.34 -4.22
N THR A 41 12.02 -0.78 -3.18
CA THR A 41 12.61 -1.58 -2.09
C THR A 41 11.53 -2.28 -1.28
N SER A 42 10.41 -1.62 -0.98
CA SER A 42 9.29 -2.27 -0.28
C SER A 42 8.71 -3.43 -1.08
N LEU A 43 8.56 -3.29 -2.41
CA LEU A 43 8.14 -4.38 -3.29
C LEU A 43 9.14 -5.55 -3.31
N SER A 44 10.44 -5.26 -3.31
CA SER A 44 11.47 -6.30 -3.22
C SER A 44 11.42 -7.06 -1.89
N LEU A 45 11.15 -6.36 -0.78
CA LEU A 45 10.95 -6.98 0.52
C LEU A 45 9.70 -7.87 0.55
N ILE A 46 8.59 -7.44 -0.07
CA ILE A 46 7.38 -8.27 -0.22
C ILE A 46 7.76 -9.59 -0.90
N SER A 47 8.52 -9.53 -2.00
CA SER A 47 9.00 -10.73 -2.72
C SER A 47 9.83 -11.65 -1.83
N LEU A 48 10.82 -11.09 -1.10
CA LEU A 48 11.70 -11.86 -0.22
C LEU A 48 10.93 -12.54 0.93
N PHE A 49 10.06 -11.80 1.62
CA PHE A 49 9.25 -12.35 2.70
C PHE A 49 8.21 -13.35 2.20
N ALA A 50 7.63 -13.12 1.01
CA ALA A 50 6.73 -14.08 0.40
C ALA A 50 7.43 -15.42 0.16
N SER A 51 8.65 -15.45 -0.38
CA SER A 51 9.40 -16.68 -0.59
C SER A 51 9.73 -17.44 0.69
N GLN A 52 9.82 -16.74 1.83
CA GLN A 52 10.19 -17.31 3.12
C GLN A 52 8.99 -17.79 3.93
N TYR A 53 7.85 -17.11 3.84
CA TYR A 53 6.69 -17.33 4.72
C TYR A 53 5.46 -17.90 4.00
N TYR A 54 5.50 -18.06 2.68
CA TYR A 54 4.42 -18.72 1.96
C TYR A 54 4.22 -20.15 2.45
N GLN A 55 2.98 -20.53 2.69
CA GLN A 55 2.58 -21.89 3.02
C GLN A 55 1.77 -22.46 1.85
N GLU A 56 2.13 -23.64 1.39
CA GLU A 56 1.49 -24.28 0.24
C GLU A 56 -0.01 -24.50 0.47
N GLY A 57 -0.81 -24.27 -0.58
CA GLY A 57 -2.26 -24.41 -0.51
C GLY A 57 -3.01 -23.27 0.20
N THR A 58 -2.31 -22.19 0.53
CA THR A 58 -2.91 -21.00 1.16
C THR A 58 -3.13 -19.87 0.17
N ASN A 59 -3.90 -18.87 0.59
CA ASN A 59 -4.08 -17.63 -0.15
C ASN A 59 -3.02 -16.59 0.25
N CYS A 60 -2.64 -15.75 -0.72
CA CYS A 60 -1.94 -14.50 -0.50
C CYS A 60 -2.89 -13.35 -0.86
N TYR A 61 -3.10 -12.40 0.05
CA TYR A 61 -3.95 -11.24 -0.22
C TYR A 61 -3.12 -9.98 -0.37
N ASP A 62 -3.52 -9.15 -1.35
CA ASP A 62 -3.00 -7.79 -1.55
C ASP A 62 -4.16 -6.81 -1.35
N LEU A 63 -4.24 -6.18 -0.17
CA LEU A 63 -5.33 -5.30 0.21
C LEU A 63 -5.00 -3.87 -0.18
N GLY A 64 -5.89 -3.24 -0.96
CA GLY A 64 -5.61 -1.98 -1.65
C GLY A 64 -4.59 -2.19 -2.75
N CYS A 65 -4.85 -3.16 -3.62
CA CYS A 65 -3.86 -3.64 -4.59
C CYS A 65 -3.52 -2.62 -5.69
N SER A 66 -4.31 -1.57 -5.87
CA SER A 66 -4.14 -0.57 -6.95
C SER A 66 -3.87 -1.27 -8.30
N LEU A 67 -2.72 -1.04 -8.92
CA LEU A 67 -2.31 -1.67 -10.18
C LEU A 67 -1.57 -3.03 -10.02
N GLY A 68 -1.69 -3.68 -8.86
CA GLY A 68 -1.22 -5.05 -8.63
C GLY A 68 0.30 -5.22 -8.43
N ALA A 69 1.05 -4.16 -8.12
CA ALA A 69 2.50 -4.24 -7.98
C ALA A 69 2.94 -5.16 -6.82
N SER A 70 2.25 -5.11 -5.68
CA SER A 70 2.51 -6.00 -4.53
C SER A 70 2.10 -7.44 -4.86
N SER A 71 0.97 -7.63 -5.55
CA SER A 71 0.51 -8.94 -6.04
C SER A 71 1.56 -9.61 -6.92
N LEU A 72 2.12 -8.87 -7.89
CA LEU A 72 3.20 -9.36 -8.75
C LEU A 72 4.49 -9.66 -7.98
N SER A 73 4.78 -8.89 -6.95
CA SER A 73 5.97 -9.11 -6.11
C SER A 73 5.89 -10.45 -5.38
N VAL A 74 4.70 -10.86 -4.94
CA VAL A 74 4.46 -12.20 -4.37
C VAL A 74 4.66 -13.27 -5.44
N LEU A 75 3.99 -13.16 -6.59
CA LEU A 75 4.07 -14.16 -7.67
C LEU A 75 5.47 -14.32 -8.25
N LYS A 76 6.27 -13.25 -8.29
CA LYS A 76 7.65 -13.28 -8.78
C LYS A 76 8.53 -14.25 -7.97
N SER A 77 8.31 -14.34 -6.66
CA SER A 77 9.09 -15.19 -5.77
C SER A 77 8.41 -16.53 -5.49
N VAL A 78 7.09 -16.59 -5.60
CA VAL A 78 6.27 -17.78 -5.38
C VAL A 78 5.29 -17.96 -6.56
N PRO A 79 5.74 -18.48 -7.70
CA PRO A 79 4.89 -18.62 -8.90
C PRO A 79 3.67 -19.55 -8.69
N SER A 80 3.71 -20.43 -7.70
CA SER A 80 2.61 -21.33 -7.32
C SER A 80 1.61 -20.70 -6.36
N ALA A 81 1.85 -19.48 -5.86
CA ALA A 81 0.94 -18.83 -4.95
C ALA A 81 -0.40 -18.49 -5.62
N ARG A 82 -1.47 -18.60 -4.85
CA ARG A 82 -2.77 -18.03 -5.21
C ARG A 82 -2.87 -16.63 -4.64
N VAL A 83 -2.72 -15.61 -5.49
CA VAL A 83 -2.77 -14.21 -5.09
C VAL A 83 -4.12 -13.59 -5.41
N ILE A 84 -4.69 -12.87 -4.45
CA ILE A 84 -5.99 -12.21 -4.53
C ILE A 84 -5.78 -10.73 -4.22
N GLY A 85 -5.81 -9.88 -5.23
CA GLY A 85 -5.81 -8.43 -5.09
C GLY A 85 -7.22 -7.90 -4.85
N ILE A 86 -7.37 -7.00 -3.91
CA ILE A 86 -8.66 -6.38 -3.57
C ILE A 86 -8.48 -4.86 -3.56
N ASP A 87 -9.32 -4.16 -4.31
CA ASP A 87 -9.37 -2.70 -4.33
C ASP A 87 -10.81 -2.24 -4.57
N ASN A 88 -11.20 -1.08 -4.03
CA ASN A 88 -12.52 -0.52 -4.26
C ASN A 88 -12.57 0.41 -5.49
N SER A 89 -11.42 0.75 -6.08
CA SER A 89 -11.35 1.53 -7.32
C SER A 89 -11.63 0.65 -8.53
N LYS A 90 -12.77 0.89 -9.17
CA LYS A 90 -13.15 0.18 -10.40
C LYS A 90 -12.11 0.38 -11.50
N ALA A 91 -11.60 1.61 -11.67
CA ALA A 91 -10.60 1.93 -12.68
C ALA A 91 -9.30 1.14 -12.48
N MET A 92 -8.81 1.03 -11.23
CA MET A 92 -7.62 0.25 -10.91
C MET A 92 -7.83 -1.24 -11.22
N ILE A 93 -8.99 -1.79 -10.85
CA ILE A 93 -9.29 -3.21 -11.08
C ILE A 93 -9.45 -3.52 -12.57
N GLU A 94 -10.12 -2.67 -13.34
CA GLU A 94 -10.27 -2.85 -14.80
C GLU A 94 -8.91 -2.85 -15.50
N GLU A 95 -7.99 -1.97 -15.10
CA GLU A 95 -6.61 -1.97 -15.60
C GLU A 95 -5.86 -3.26 -15.21
N CYS A 96 -6.01 -3.74 -13.97
CA CYS A 96 -5.43 -5.01 -13.55
C CYS A 96 -5.96 -6.19 -14.36
N LEU A 97 -7.27 -6.26 -14.59
CA LEU A 97 -7.89 -7.34 -15.37
C LEU A 97 -7.38 -7.37 -16.81
N SER A 98 -7.18 -6.21 -17.43
CA SER A 98 -6.60 -6.07 -18.76
C SER A 98 -5.12 -6.46 -18.78
N ARG A 99 -4.33 -5.90 -17.86
CA ARG A 99 -2.87 -6.04 -17.81
C ARG A 99 -2.42 -7.48 -17.50
N PHE A 100 -3.17 -8.20 -16.65
CA PHE A 100 -2.76 -9.52 -16.14
C PHE A 100 -3.64 -10.68 -16.63
N GLU A 101 -4.31 -10.52 -17.77
CA GLU A 101 -5.23 -11.51 -18.34
C GLU A 101 -4.64 -12.94 -18.34
N MET A 102 -3.37 -13.11 -18.72
CA MET A 102 -2.72 -14.43 -18.76
C MET A 102 -2.54 -15.07 -17.39
N LEU A 103 -2.15 -14.28 -16.37
CA LEU A 103 -1.99 -14.77 -14.99
C LEU A 103 -3.34 -15.11 -14.36
N ILE A 104 -4.39 -14.37 -14.72
CA ILE A 104 -5.77 -14.62 -14.28
C ILE A 104 -6.30 -15.90 -14.90
N LYS A 105 -6.09 -16.12 -16.21
CA LYS A 105 -6.46 -17.37 -16.90
C LYS A 105 -5.80 -18.60 -16.27
N ASN A 106 -4.57 -18.47 -15.81
CA ASN A 106 -3.82 -19.53 -15.11
C ASN A 106 -4.22 -19.70 -13.64
N GLN A 107 -5.19 -18.95 -13.15
CA GLN A 107 -5.70 -18.99 -11.76
C GLN A 107 -4.66 -18.67 -10.68
N SER A 108 -3.49 -18.14 -11.04
CA SER A 108 -2.46 -17.71 -10.08
C SER A 108 -2.78 -16.35 -9.47
N LEU A 109 -3.58 -15.53 -10.18
CA LEU A 109 -3.94 -14.16 -9.80
C LEU A 109 -5.43 -13.94 -10.00
N SER A 110 -6.04 -13.23 -9.07
CA SER A 110 -7.42 -12.73 -9.22
C SER A 110 -7.53 -11.33 -8.62
N PHE A 111 -8.45 -10.53 -9.16
CA PHE A 111 -8.73 -9.18 -8.66
C PHE A 111 -10.22 -9.03 -8.36
N LEU A 112 -10.52 -8.42 -7.21
CA LEU A 112 -11.87 -8.19 -6.72
C LEU A 112 -12.08 -6.68 -6.53
N CYS A 113 -13.10 -6.13 -7.18
CA CYS A 113 -13.52 -4.75 -6.97
C CYS A 113 -14.46 -4.68 -5.76
N GLU A 114 -13.88 -4.61 -4.56
CA GLU A 114 -14.63 -4.69 -3.30
C GLU A 114 -14.06 -3.77 -2.22
N ASP A 115 -14.93 -3.39 -1.29
CA ASP A 115 -14.50 -2.76 -0.05
C ASP A 115 -13.82 -3.80 0.86
N ILE A 116 -12.54 -3.59 1.17
CA ILE A 116 -11.76 -4.49 2.02
C ILE A 116 -12.37 -4.73 3.40
N MET A 117 -13.18 -3.81 3.90
CA MET A 117 -13.87 -3.99 5.18
C MET A 117 -15.01 -5.01 5.07
N LYS A 118 -15.55 -5.23 3.87
CA LYS A 118 -16.67 -6.18 3.59
C LYS A 118 -16.19 -7.49 3.00
N SER A 119 -15.03 -7.51 2.30
CA SER A 119 -14.48 -8.72 1.67
C SER A 119 -14.19 -9.82 2.65
N GLU A 120 -14.39 -11.06 2.28
CA GLU A 120 -14.04 -12.23 3.11
C GLU A 120 -12.55 -12.59 2.92
N LEU A 121 -11.80 -12.64 4.02
CA LEU A 121 -10.41 -13.11 4.04
C LEU A 121 -10.33 -14.43 4.82
N ARG A 122 -9.65 -15.44 4.27
CA ARG A 122 -9.50 -16.75 4.90
C ARG A 122 -8.28 -17.51 4.39
N ASN A 123 -7.79 -18.44 5.20
CA ASN A 123 -6.71 -19.37 4.83
C ASN A 123 -5.50 -18.65 4.23
N ALA A 124 -5.01 -17.61 4.89
CA ALA A 124 -3.91 -16.79 4.37
C ALA A 124 -2.58 -17.12 5.05
N SER A 125 -1.50 -17.22 4.29
CA SER A 125 -0.14 -17.20 4.83
C SER A 125 0.51 -15.81 4.68
N ILE A 126 0.10 -15.04 3.67
CA ILE A 126 0.65 -13.71 3.40
C ILE A 126 -0.48 -12.74 3.14
N ILE A 127 -0.44 -11.61 3.83
CA ILE A 127 -1.30 -10.46 3.54
C ILE A 127 -0.40 -9.24 3.39
N THR A 128 -0.52 -8.54 2.27
CA THR A 128 0.14 -7.25 2.03
C THR A 128 -0.88 -6.11 2.15
N VAL A 129 -0.43 -5.02 2.80
CA VAL A 129 -1.18 -3.76 2.94
C VAL A 129 -0.19 -2.64 2.64
N ASN A 130 -0.17 -2.17 1.40
CA ASN A 130 0.88 -1.28 0.93
C ASN A 130 0.33 0.12 0.66
N TYR A 131 0.53 1.04 1.61
CA TYR A 131 0.04 2.44 1.58
C TYR A 131 -1.49 2.55 1.53
N LEU A 132 -2.20 1.73 2.29
CA LEU A 132 -3.65 1.69 2.35
C LEU A 132 -4.23 2.22 3.66
N VAL A 133 -3.66 1.83 4.82
CA VAL A 133 -4.25 2.13 6.16
C VAL A 133 -4.41 3.63 6.38
N GLN A 134 -3.50 4.42 5.84
CA GLN A 134 -3.54 5.89 5.90
C GLN A 134 -4.76 6.51 5.23
N PHE A 135 -5.50 5.77 4.40
CA PHE A 135 -6.74 6.21 3.73
C PHE A 135 -8.01 5.69 4.41
N LEU A 136 -7.88 4.92 5.47
CA LEU A 136 -9.01 4.44 6.26
C LEU A 136 -9.28 5.35 7.45
N ASP A 137 -10.54 5.47 7.82
CA ASP A 137 -10.92 6.09 9.07
C ASP A 137 -10.24 5.41 10.26
N LEU A 138 -9.81 6.19 11.25
CA LEU A 138 -9.11 5.67 12.43
C LEU A 138 -9.90 4.54 13.12
N ALA A 139 -11.23 4.67 13.19
CA ALA A 139 -12.11 3.67 13.79
C ALA A 139 -12.14 2.32 13.04
N GLN A 140 -11.82 2.32 11.75
CA GLN A 140 -11.82 1.11 10.92
C GLN A 140 -10.51 0.32 11.01
N ARG A 141 -9.41 0.97 11.34
CA ARG A 141 -8.06 0.38 11.30
C ARG A 141 -7.89 -0.81 12.24
N ASP A 142 -8.41 -0.72 13.45
CA ASP A 142 -8.37 -1.83 14.42
C ASP A 142 -9.22 -3.03 13.93
N ASN A 143 -10.34 -2.77 13.27
CA ASN A 143 -11.18 -3.83 12.70
C ASN A 143 -10.50 -4.51 11.50
N LEU A 144 -9.80 -3.76 10.65
CA LEU A 144 -8.99 -4.32 9.57
C LEU A 144 -7.89 -5.25 10.14
N PHE A 145 -7.15 -4.81 11.15
CA PHE A 145 -6.10 -5.62 11.76
C PHE A 145 -6.65 -6.90 12.41
N LYS A 146 -7.80 -6.84 13.09
CA LYS A 146 -8.50 -8.03 13.62
C LYS A 146 -8.88 -8.99 12.51
N LYS A 147 -9.42 -8.48 11.40
CA LYS A 147 -9.80 -9.26 10.22
C LYS A 147 -8.59 -9.95 9.59
N ILE A 148 -7.50 -9.22 9.40
CA ILE A 148 -6.24 -9.74 8.88
C ILE A 148 -5.69 -10.84 9.79
N HIS A 149 -5.59 -10.57 11.10
CA HIS A 149 -5.09 -11.54 12.06
C HIS A 149 -5.94 -12.82 12.06
N LYS A 150 -7.28 -12.70 12.00
CA LYS A 150 -8.19 -13.86 11.93
C LYS A 150 -7.97 -14.70 10.66
N ALA A 151 -7.72 -14.05 9.52
CA ALA A 151 -7.53 -14.70 8.23
C ALA A 151 -6.19 -15.42 8.08
N LEU A 152 -5.14 -14.91 8.70
CA LEU A 152 -3.82 -15.52 8.68
C LEU A 152 -3.81 -16.86 9.43
N LEU A 153 -3.07 -17.82 8.91
CA LEU A 153 -2.75 -19.06 9.59
C LEU A 153 -1.58 -18.88 10.58
N PRO A 154 -1.39 -19.78 11.54
CA PRO A 154 -0.18 -19.78 12.38
C PRO A 154 1.10 -19.76 11.52
N GLY A 155 2.06 -18.90 11.85
CA GLY A 155 3.27 -18.67 11.07
C GLY A 155 3.08 -17.80 9.82
N GLY A 156 1.85 -17.33 9.55
CA GLY A 156 1.58 -16.36 8.50
C GLY A 156 2.00 -14.94 8.88
N ILE A 157 2.12 -14.07 7.88
CA ILE A 157 2.61 -12.71 8.05
C ILE A 157 1.69 -11.65 7.44
N LEU A 158 1.67 -10.48 8.09
CA LEU A 158 1.21 -9.23 7.49
C LEU A 158 2.44 -8.37 7.16
N LEU A 159 2.58 -7.95 5.91
CA LEU A 159 3.53 -6.94 5.46
C LEU A 159 2.76 -5.65 5.19
N MET A 160 3.13 -4.58 5.88
CA MET A 160 2.45 -3.30 5.79
C MET A 160 3.45 -2.18 5.51
N SER A 161 3.21 -1.38 4.47
CA SER A 161 3.96 -0.15 4.24
C SER A 161 3.06 1.05 4.41
N GLU A 162 3.52 2.06 5.15
CA GLU A 162 2.75 3.27 5.43
C GLU A 162 3.63 4.51 5.54
N LYS A 163 3.04 5.65 5.25
CA LYS A 163 3.59 6.94 5.64
C LYS A 163 3.24 7.20 7.11
N VAL A 164 4.25 7.53 7.91
CA VAL A 164 4.07 7.80 9.34
C VAL A 164 4.37 9.27 9.65
N HIS A 165 3.87 9.76 10.79
CA HIS A 165 4.32 11.01 11.38
C HIS A 165 5.23 10.75 12.59
N TYR A 166 5.94 11.77 13.01
CA TYR A 166 6.72 11.78 14.26
C TYR A 166 5.99 12.64 15.27
N ASP A 167 5.98 12.22 16.53
CA ASP A 167 5.36 13.01 17.63
C ASP A 167 6.12 14.31 17.88
N ASN A 168 7.43 14.31 17.63
CA ASN A 168 8.25 15.50 17.70
C ASN A 168 8.00 16.41 16.49
N SER A 169 7.45 17.60 16.74
CA SER A 169 7.11 18.57 15.70
C SER A 169 8.32 19.09 14.91
N TYR A 170 9.50 19.18 15.54
CA TYR A 170 10.73 19.60 14.88
C TYR A 170 11.22 18.55 13.87
N GLU A 171 11.20 17.26 14.26
CA GLU A 171 11.56 16.16 13.38
C GLU A 171 10.56 16.04 12.24
N SER A 172 9.25 16.08 12.55
CA SER A 172 8.18 16.07 11.54
C SER A 172 8.38 17.15 10.49
N ASN A 173 8.69 18.39 10.87
CA ASN A 173 8.92 19.49 9.95
C ASN A 173 10.15 19.27 9.06
N ARG A 174 11.25 18.76 9.60
CA ARG A 174 12.47 18.48 8.84
C ARG A 174 12.23 17.41 7.79
N ILE A 175 11.62 16.31 8.20
CA ILE A 175 11.30 15.19 7.30
C ILE A 175 10.31 15.63 6.23
N PHE A 176 9.30 16.41 6.59
CA PHE A 176 8.35 16.98 5.63
C PHE A 176 9.06 17.80 4.55
N LYS A 177 9.95 18.74 4.94
CA LYS A 177 10.73 19.54 3.99
C LYS A 177 11.63 18.68 3.11
N THR A 178 12.27 17.65 3.69
CA THR A 178 13.13 16.73 2.94
C THR A 178 12.32 15.90 1.94
N HIS A 179 11.12 15.45 2.32
CA HIS A 179 10.21 14.73 1.40
C HIS A 179 9.73 15.65 0.25
N HIS A 180 9.46 16.92 0.51
CA HIS A 180 9.13 17.88 -0.54
C HIS A 180 10.32 18.07 -1.50
N LYS A 181 11.54 18.18 -0.98
CA LYS A 181 12.75 18.25 -1.80
C LYS A 181 12.93 16.99 -2.64
N PHE A 182 12.73 15.80 -2.07
CA PHE A 182 12.75 14.52 -2.81
C PHE A 182 11.79 14.54 -4.02
N LYS A 183 10.56 14.99 -3.84
CA LYS A 183 9.60 15.12 -4.95
C LYS A 183 10.08 16.11 -6.00
N SER A 184 10.61 17.26 -5.60
CA SER A 184 11.14 18.28 -6.51
C SER A 184 12.32 17.75 -7.32
N GLU A 185 13.22 16.98 -6.70
CA GLU A 185 14.36 16.34 -7.39
C GLU A 185 13.89 15.23 -8.35
N ASN A 186 12.73 14.64 -8.12
CA ASN A 186 12.07 13.71 -9.03
C ASN A 186 11.18 14.40 -10.09
N GLY A 187 11.33 15.72 -10.27
CA GLY A 187 10.75 16.48 -11.37
C GLY A 187 9.37 17.08 -11.11
N TYR A 188 8.86 17.06 -9.87
CA TYR A 188 7.64 17.82 -9.54
C TYR A 188 7.93 19.29 -9.29
N SER A 189 7.12 20.17 -9.85
CA SER A 189 7.12 21.60 -9.53
C SER A 189 6.56 21.87 -8.13
N GLN A 190 6.82 23.04 -7.59
CA GLN A 190 6.25 23.44 -6.29
C GLN A 190 4.71 23.52 -6.33
N LEU A 191 4.13 23.89 -7.49
CA LEU A 191 2.69 23.93 -7.69
C LEU A 191 2.07 22.53 -7.60
N GLU A 192 2.65 21.54 -8.28
CA GLU A 192 2.18 20.15 -8.22
C GLU A 192 2.32 19.57 -6.81
N ILE A 193 3.44 19.85 -6.12
CA ILE A 193 3.65 19.39 -4.74
C ILE A 193 2.61 19.99 -3.80
N SER A 194 2.29 21.29 -3.92
CA SER A 194 1.29 21.94 -3.08
C SER A 194 -0.12 21.47 -3.43
N GLY A 195 -0.49 21.40 -4.71
CA GLY A 195 -1.79 20.92 -5.15
C GLY A 195 -2.10 19.51 -4.67
N LYS A 196 -1.12 18.60 -4.80
CA LYS A 196 -1.27 17.22 -4.30
C LYS A 196 -1.35 17.16 -2.77
N ARG A 197 -0.60 17.99 -2.06
CA ARG A 197 -0.70 18.07 -0.59
C ARG A 197 -2.11 18.50 -0.18
N ASP A 198 -2.63 19.54 -0.80
CA ASP A 198 -3.94 20.11 -0.47
C ASP A 198 -5.07 19.11 -0.81
N SER A 199 -4.95 18.34 -1.90
CA SER A 199 -5.91 17.28 -2.23
C SER A 199 -5.89 16.08 -1.25
N LEU A 200 -4.75 15.83 -0.60
CA LEU A 200 -4.60 14.75 0.38
C LEU A 200 -4.96 15.21 1.81
N GLU A 201 -5.20 16.49 2.03
CA GLU A 201 -5.60 16.99 3.34
C GLU A 201 -6.97 16.41 3.75
N GLY A 202 -7.04 15.81 4.94
CA GLY A 202 -8.23 15.10 5.42
C GLY A 202 -8.51 13.75 4.76
N VAL A 203 -7.83 13.41 3.65
CA VAL A 203 -7.96 12.12 2.94
C VAL A 203 -6.88 11.14 3.42
N LEU A 204 -5.63 11.60 3.54
CA LEU A 204 -4.51 10.81 4.00
C LEU A 204 -4.20 11.18 5.47
N ILE A 205 -4.52 10.27 6.39
CA ILE A 205 -4.33 10.46 7.83
C ILE A 205 -3.26 9.50 8.32
N THR A 206 -2.08 10.06 8.63
CA THR A 206 -0.96 9.26 9.16
C THR A 206 -1.14 8.95 10.64
N GLU A 207 -0.53 7.85 11.07
CA GLU A 207 -0.30 7.50 12.47
C GLU A 207 1.19 7.36 12.74
N SER A 208 1.60 7.27 13.99
CA SER A 208 2.99 6.97 14.33
C SER A 208 3.33 5.50 14.08
N GLU A 209 4.61 5.19 13.99
CA GLU A 209 5.09 3.80 13.90
C GLU A 209 4.63 2.98 15.13
N ASP A 210 4.65 3.59 16.31
CA ASP A 210 4.25 2.96 17.57
C ASP A 210 2.76 2.63 17.61
N ASP A 211 1.88 3.48 17.02
CA ASP A 211 0.45 3.18 16.90
C ASP A 211 0.20 1.89 16.13
N HIS A 212 0.94 1.68 15.04
CA HIS A 212 0.82 0.45 14.25
C HIS A 212 1.31 -0.77 15.04
N PHE A 213 2.44 -0.68 15.75
CA PHE A 213 2.93 -1.78 16.59
C PHE A 213 1.99 -2.08 17.77
N LEU A 214 1.47 -1.05 18.43
CA LEU A 214 0.48 -1.20 19.51
C LEU A 214 -0.79 -1.87 19.00
N ARG A 215 -1.28 -1.48 17.82
CA ARG A 215 -2.44 -2.09 17.17
C ARG A 215 -2.19 -3.57 16.90
N GLY A 216 -1.06 -3.91 16.31
CA GLY A 216 -0.68 -5.31 16.05
C GLY A 216 -0.69 -6.15 17.34
N ARG A 217 -0.08 -5.66 18.41
CA ARG A 217 -0.07 -6.34 19.72
C ARG A 217 -1.47 -6.52 20.30
N ARG A 218 -2.32 -5.47 20.23
CA ARG A 218 -3.70 -5.55 20.75
C ARG A 218 -4.57 -6.59 20.06
N VAL A 219 -4.34 -6.86 18.78
CA VAL A 219 -5.12 -7.85 18.03
C VAL A 219 -4.53 -9.26 18.07
N GLY A 220 -3.33 -9.44 18.67
CA GLY A 220 -2.77 -10.76 18.94
C GLY A 220 -1.57 -11.17 18.07
N PHE A 221 -0.98 -10.28 17.29
CA PHE A 221 0.28 -10.59 16.62
C PHE A 221 1.40 -10.81 17.66
N GLU A 222 2.10 -11.94 17.54
CA GLU A 222 3.11 -12.36 18.51
C GLU A 222 4.35 -11.47 18.51
N ARG A 223 4.79 -11.09 17.31
CA ARG A 223 5.97 -10.27 17.07
C ARG A 223 5.73 -9.32 15.90
N SER A 224 6.46 -8.23 15.93
CA SER A 224 6.50 -7.27 14.83
C SER A 224 7.87 -6.62 14.73
N ALA A 225 8.24 -6.17 13.55
CA ALA A 225 9.50 -5.48 13.29
C ALA A 225 9.36 -4.44 12.18
N LYS A 226 10.20 -3.42 12.23
CA LYS A 226 10.43 -2.51 11.13
C LYS A 226 11.50 -3.09 10.22
N VAL A 227 11.19 -3.27 8.94
CA VAL A 227 12.10 -3.86 7.94
C VAL A 227 12.59 -2.85 6.91
N LEU A 228 11.94 -1.68 6.81
CA LEU A 228 12.38 -0.58 5.96
C LEU A 228 12.04 0.77 6.59
N SER A 229 12.93 1.74 6.41
CA SER A 229 12.74 3.12 6.84
C SER A 229 13.36 4.08 5.82
N ASN A 230 12.52 4.80 5.08
CA ASN A 230 12.94 5.85 4.15
C ASN A 230 12.17 7.14 4.44
N LEU A 231 12.87 8.15 4.97
CA LEU A 231 12.24 9.37 5.50
C LEU A 231 11.15 9.02 6.50
N ASN A 232 9.90 9.34 6.22
CA ASN A 232 8.72 8.97 6.99
C ASN A 232 7.88 7.86 6.34
N PHE A 233 8.47 7.02 5.51
CA PHE A 233 7.86 5.83 4.96
C PHE A 233 8.45 4.60 5.63
N ARG A 234 7.60 3.71 6.11
CA ARG A 234 7.96 2.49 6.84
C ARG A 234 7.41 1.27 6.15
N THR A 235 8.18 0.18 6.17
CA THR A 235 7.62 -1.16 5.97
C THR A 235 7.77 -1.93 7.27
N LEU A 236 6.66 -2.45 7.75
CA LEU A 236 6.51 -3.19 8.99
C LEU A 236 6.09 -4.62 8.67
N ILE A 237 6.58 -5.58 9.46
CA ILE A 237 6.14 -6.96 9.40
C ILE A 237 5.53 -7.36 10.73
N PHE A 238 4.44 -8.13 10.68
CA PHE A 238 3.75 -8.68 11.84
C PHE A 238 3.62 -10.19 11.65
N PHE A 239 3.92 -10.95 12.69
CA PHE A 239 3.93 -12.42 12.70
C PHE A 239 2.79 -12.96 13.55
N LYS A 240 2.05 -13.93 12.99
CA LYS A 240 1.00 -14.67 13.70
C LYS A 240 1.52 -16.01 14.19
#